data_f0a274715c6e334a4a25debdf86136aa
#
_entry.id   f0a274715c6e334a4a25debdf86136aa
#
_cell.length_a   1.000
_cell.length_b   1.000
_cell.length_c   1.000
_cell.angle_alpha   90.00
_cell.angle_beta   90.00
_cell.angle_gamma   90.00
#
_symmetry.space_group_name_H-M   'P 1'
#
loop_
_entity.id
_entity.type
_entity.pdbx_description
1 polymer ?
#
loop_
_entity_poly.entity_id
_entity_poly.type
_entity_poly.pdbx_seq_one_letter_code
_entity_poly.pdbx_strand_id
1 'polypeptide(L)'
;MLKVSNIAVSLDEKDYAKVIANTLNIRKSQVKNVKIAKKAVDARRKNKVHFNMGFTFEYVDEDQLLKTHSKQVSKVKEYHYDKLTPNNQTIMVVGSGPAGLFCAYNLARSGQKVILIEQGKCVDERKKDIDTYLETGKLNTQSNVQFGEGGAGTFSDGNLTTGIKDYRKQCGWNTCYEHGE
;
A
#
# COMPACT_ATOMS: atom_id res chain seq x y z
N MET A 1 16.76 1.12 -10.17
CA MET A 1 16.37 1.23 -8.73
C MET A 1 16.43 -0.14 -8.09
N LEU A 2 17.03 -0.25 -6.92
CA LEU A 2 17.22 -1.48 -6.16
C LEU A 2 16.32 -1.52 -4.93
N LYS A 3 16.05 -2.73 -4.42
CA LYS A 3 15.29 -2.97 -3.20
C LYS A 3 16.07 -3.88 -2.26
N VAL A 4 16.11 -3.48 -1.00
CA VAL A 4 16.62 -4.31 0.10
C VAL A 4 15.51 -4.46 1.14
N SER A 5 15.44 -5.62 1.80
CA SER A 5 14.35 -5.94 2.73
C SER A 5 14.88 -6.57 4.02
N ASN A 6 14.03 -6.54 5.06
CA ASN A 6 14.30 -7.15 6.36
C ASN A 6 15.54 -6.59 7.07
N ILE A 7 15.70 -5.28 7.03
CA ILE A 7 16.75 -4.58 7.78
C ILE A 7 16.21 -4.19 9.15
N ALA A 8 16.91 -4.58 10.20
CA ALA A 8 16.63 -4.12 11.56
C ALA A 8 17.16 -2.69 11.73
N VAL A 9 16.26 -1.77 12.09
CA VAL A 9 16.55 -0.34 12.22
C VAL A 9 16.12 0.12 13.61
N SER A 10 16.99 0.85 14.32
CA SER A 10 16.64 1.44 15.61
C SER A 10 15.44 2.38 15.48
N LEU A 11 14.65 2.49 16.55
CA LEU A 11 13.45 3.36 16.57
C LEU A 11 13.79 4.84 16.32
N ASP A 12 14.99 5.26 16.71
CA ASP A 12 15.45 6.66 16.62
C ASP A 12 16.26 6.96 15.36
N GLU A 13 16.57 5.94 14.53
CA GLU A 13 17.41 6.12 13.35
C GLU A 13 16.63 6.77 12.21
N LYS A 14 17.18 7.86 11.67
CA LYS A 14 16.61 8.62 10.55
C LYS A 14 17.50 8.63 9.30
N ASP A 15 18.78 8.23 9.43
CA ASP A 15 19.71 8.18 8.31
C ASP A 15 19.68 6.83 7.61
N TYR A 16 18.62 6.61 6.81
CA TYR A 16 18.41 5.35 6.12
C TYR A 16 19.47 5.04 5.05
N ALA A 17 20.11 6.05 4.48
CA ALA A 17 21.22 5.84 3.56
C ALA A 17 22.45 5.21 4.26
N LYS A 18 22.72 5.65 5.49
CA LYS A 18 23.75 5.06 6.36
C LYS A 18 23.40 3.61 6.73
N VAL A 19 22.14 3.36 7.07
CA VAL A 19 21.66 2.01 7.40
C VAL A 19 21.88 1.05 6.24
N ILE A 20 21.49 1.43 5.02
CA ILE A 20 21.68 0.63 3.82
C ILE A 20 23.17 0.40 3.55
N ALA A 21 23.97 1.46 3.63
CA ALA A 21 25.42 1.40 3.40
C ALA A 21 26.11 0.43 4.35
N ASN A 22 25.79 0.50 5.63
CA ASN A 22 26.34 -0.43 6.64
C ASN A 22 25.88 -1.87 6.42
N THR A 23 24.59 -2.08 6.09
CA THR A 23 24.03 -3.42 5.89
C THR A 23 24.63 -4.12 4.68
N LEU A 24 24.89 -3.36 3.61
CA LEU A 24 25.45 -3.90 2.36
C LEU A 24 26.97 -3.72 2.24
N ASN A 25 27.61 -3.15 3.27
CA ASN A 25 29.05 -2.83 3.26
C ASN A 25 29.50 -2.04 2.02
N ILE A 26 28.75 -0.96 1.71
CA ILE A 26 28.98 -0.07 0.58
C ILE A 26 29.16 1.38 1.04
N ARG A 27 29.65 2.24 0.15
CA ARG A 27 29.85 3.65 0.46
C ARG A 27 28.51 4.40 0.51
N LYS A 28 28.22 5.09 1.63
CA LYS A 28 27.00 5.90 1.79
C LYS A 28 26.82 6.93 0.66
N SER A 29 27.90 7.56 0.20
CA SER A 29 27.87 8.58 -0.86
C SER A 29 27.32 8.07 -2.20
N GLN A 30 27.34 6.75 -2.41
CA GLN A 30 26.83 6.10 -3.62
C GLN A 30 25.36 5.68 -3.52
N VAL A 31 24.76 5.76 -2.32
CA VAL A 31 23.34 5.46 -2.08
C VAL A 31 22.53 6.73 -2.25
N LYS A 32 21.61 6.75 -3.21
CA LYS A 32 20.76 7.91 -3.55
C LYS A 32 19.28 7.53 -3.56
N ASN A 33 18.43 8.54 -3.48
CA ASN A 33 16.97 8.41 -3.66
C ASN A 33 16.35 7.30 -2.80
N VAL A 34 16.72 7.27 -1.51
CA VAL A 34 16.22 6.27 -0.56
C VAL A 34 14.76 6.53 -0.24
N LYS A 35 13.91 5.51 -0.48
CA LYS A 35 12.49 5.52 -0.10
C LYS A 35 12.19 4.31 0.80
N ILE A 36 11.29 4.49 1.75
CA ILE A 36 10.80 3.40 2.61
C ILE A 36 9.81 2.56 1.80
N ALA A 37 10.15 1.29 1.55
CA ALA A 37 9.26 0.35 0.87
C ALA A 37 8.42 -0.49 1.86
N LYS A 38 8.90 -0.64 3.10
CA LYS A 38 8.21 -1.36 4.17
C LYS A 38 8.71 -0.85 5.52
N LYS A 39 7.79 -0.67 6.45
CA LYS A 39 8.10 -0.38 7.86
C LYS A 39 7.17 -1.20 8.75
N ALA A 40 7.72 -2.04 9.60
CA ALA A 40 6.97 -2.83 10.56
C ALA A 40 7.71 -2.83 11.90
N VAL A 41 6.98 -2.83 13.00
CA VAL A 41 7.56 -2.96 14.34
C VAL A 41 7.86 -4.43 14.61
N ASP A 42 9.06 -4.74 15.05
CA ASP A 42 9.42 -6.04 15.61
C ASP A 42 9.60 -5.91 17.12
N ALA A 43 8.57 -6.34 17.86
CA ALA A 43 8.51 -6.33 19.32
C ALA A 43 8.54 -7.74 19.93
N ARG A 44 8.92 -8.77 19.17
CA ARG A 44 8.97 -10.16 19.65
C ARG A 44 9.89 -10.33 20.88
N ARG A 45 10.90 -9.47 21.01
CA ARG A 45 11.76 -9.41 22.18
C ARG A 45 11.58 -8.06 22.87
N LYS A 46 10.94 -8.04 24.05
CA LYS A 46 10.65 -6.81 24.81
C LYS A 46 11.85 -5.87 24.99
N ASN A 47 13.04 -6.43 25.18
CA ASN A 47 14.27 -5.66 25.41
C ASN A 47 14.98 -5.22 24.12
N LYS A 48 14.41 -5.50 22.94
CA LYS A 48 15.07 -5.26 21.65
C LYS A 48 14.05 -4.92 20.57
N VAL A 49 13.16 -3.98 20.90
CA VAL A 49 12.16 -3.46 19.96
C VAL A 49 12.88 -2.65 18.87
N HIS A 50 12.58 -2.91 17.64
CA HIS A 50 13.17 -2.23 16.48
C HIS A 50 12.19 -2.24 15.30
N PHE A 51 12.46 -1.41 14.29
CA PHE A 51 11.75 -1.52 13.02
C PHE A 51 12.39 -2.59 12.14
N ASN A 52 11.56 -3.44 11.54
CA ASN A 52 11.95 -4.26 10.39
C ASN A 52 11.56 -3.51 9.13
N MET A 53 12.55 -2.99 8.41
CA MET A 53 12.35 -2.10 7.28
C MET A 53 12.81 -2.71 5.96
N GLY A 54 12.19 -2.26 4.89
CA GLY A 54 12.64 -2.44 3.52
C GLY A 54 12.78 -1.08 2.86
N PHE A 55 13.77 -0.95 1.98
CA PHE A 55 14.07 0.28 1.27
C PHE A 55 14.19 0.05 -0.22
N THR A 56 13.82 1.07 -1.00
CA THR A 56 14.25 1.20 -2.38
C THR A 56 15.26 2.33 -2.48
N PHE A 57 16.26 2.18 -3.33
CA PHE A 57 17.33 3.14 -3.48
C PHE A 57 17.99 3.02 -4.86
N GLU A 58 18.74 4.05 -5.23
CA GLU A 58 19.59 4.05 -6.41
C GLU A 58 21.05 3.88 -5.97
N TYR A 59 21.83 3.17 -6.79
CA TYR A 59 23.23 2.94 -6.58
C TYR A 59 24.00 3.14 -7.90
N VAL A 60 25.22 3.65 -7.82
CA VAL A 60 26.02 4.01 -9.01
C VAL A 60 26.25 2.81 -9.94
N ASP A 61 26.50 1.62 -9.36
CA ASP A 61 26.71 0.38 -10.10
C ASP A 61 25.72 -0.69 -9.61
N GLU A 62 24.46 -0.59 -10.11
CA GLU A 62 23.38 -1.50 -9.73
C GLU A 62 23.69 -2.96 -10.10
N ASP A 63 24.32 -3.18 -11.26
CA ASP A 63 24.56 -4.54 -11.76
C ASP A 63 25.64 -5.26 -10.95
N GLN A 64 26.69 -4.55 -10.55
CA GLN A 64 27.71 -5.10 -9.66
C GLN A 64 27.10 -5.42 -8.28
N LEU A 65 26.29 -4.52 -7.73
CA LEU A 65 25.67 -4.72 -6.43
C LEU A 65 24.71 -5.92 -6.44
N LEU A 66 23.94 -6.09 -7.51
CA LEU A 66 23.05 -7.24 -7.68
C LEU A 66 23.84 -8.57 -7.75
N LYS A 67 24.99 -8.60 -8.41
CA LYS A 67 25.84 -9.79 -8.47
C LYS A 67 26.42 -10.15 -7.11
N THR A 68 26.95 -9.15 -6.39
CA THR A 68 27.62 -9.37 -5.10
C THR A 68 26.64 -9.61 -3.94
N HIS A 69 25.44 -9.04 -4.00
CA HIS A 69 24.43 -9.10 -2.93
C HIS A 69 23.10 -9.71 -3.40
N SER A 70 23.12 -10.65 -4.30
CA SER A 70 21.94 -11.27 -4.92
C SER A 70 20.92 -11.88 -3.94
N LYS A 71 21.37 -12.25 -2.73
CA LYS A 71 20.50 -12.76 -1.65
C LYS A 71 19.76 -11.66 -0.87
N GLN A 72 20.28 -10.44 -0.87
CA GLN A 72 19.79 -9.32 -0.05
C GLN A 72 19.14 -8.22 -0.89
N VAL A 73 19.63 -8.02 -2.10
CA VAL A 73 19.23 -6.96 -3.01
C VAL A 73 18.52 -7.54 -4.22
N SER A 74 17.45 -6.91 -4.64
CA SER A 74 16.73 -7.24 -5.87
C SER A 74 16.44 -5.98 -6.68
N LYS A 75 16.27 -6.13 -7.99
CA LYS A 75 15.81 -5.04 -8.84
C LYS A 75 14.34 -4.75 -8.57
N VAL A 76 13.97 -3.49 -8.46
CA VAL A 76 12.56 -3.10 -8.35
C VAL A 76 11.88 -3.36 -9.68
N LYS A 77 10.81 -4.13 -9.65
CA LYS A 77 9.91 -4.26 -10.80
C LYS A 77 8.92 -3.11 -10.73
N GLU A 78 9.07 -2.13 -11.61
CA GLU A 78 8.07 -1.10 -11.79
C GLU A 78 6.90 -1.68 -12.59
N TYR A 79 5.71 -1.48 -12.08
CA TYR A 79 4.49 -1.82 -12.77
C TYR A 79 3.80 -0.53 -13.19
N HIS A 80 3.61 -0.36 -14.47
CA HIS A 80 2.83 0.74 -15.01
C HIS A 80 1.49 0.18 -15.48
N TYR A 81 0.41 0.80 -15.00
CA TYR A 81 -0.90 0.49 -15.57
C TYR A 81 -0.96 1.05 -16.99
N ASP A 82 -1.38 0.23 -17.93
CA ASP A 82 -1.65 0.70 -19.28
C ASP A 82 -2.74 1.76 -19.23
N LYS A 83 -2.46 2.94 -19.77
CA LYS A 83 -3.47 3.98 -19.89
C LYS A 83 -4.48 3.51 -20.93
N LEU A 84 -5.72 3.33 -20.49
CA LEU A 84 -6.81 3.03 -21.40
C LEU A 84 -7.08 4.26 -22.29
N THR A 85 -7.27 4.01 -23.57
CA THR A 85 -7.71 5.05 -24.50
C THR A 85 -9.16 5.43 -24.16
N PRO A 86 -9.46 6.72 -23.87
CA PRO A 86 -10.82 7.14 -23.64
C PRO A 86 -11.72 6.77 -24.82
N ASN A 87 -12.91 6.28 -24.51
CA ASN A 87 -13.96 6.05 -25.48
C ASN A 87 -15.24 6.80 -25.07
N ASN A 88 -16.20 6.88 -25.96
CA ASN A 88 -17.46 7.61 -25.66
C ASN A 88 -18.46 6.77 -24.84
N GLN A 89 -18.08 5.59 -24.39
CA GLN A 89 -18.95 4.72 -23.61
C GLN A 89 -18.91 5.11 -22.14
N THR A 90 -20.05 4.96 -21.46
CA THR A 90 -20.12 5.07 -20.01
C THR A 90 -19.93 3.69 -19.39
N ILE A 91 -18.95 3.55 -18.54
CA ILE A 91 -18.62 2.30 -17.87
C ILE A 91 -19.30 2.30 -16.49
N MET A 92 -20.09 1.27 -16.25
CA MET A 92 -20.72 1.07 -14.93
C MET A 92 -19.89 0.10 -14.10
N VAL A 93 -19.53 0.53 -12.90
CA VAL A 93 -18.85 -0.29 -11.89
C VAL A 93 -19.84 -0.57 -10.76
N VAL A 94 -20.10 -1.83 -10.47
CA VAL A 94 -21.05 -2.26 -9.45
C VAL A 94 -20.31 -2.71 -8.20
N GLY A 95 -20.58 -2.04 -7.09
CA GLY A 95 -19.95 -2.24 -5.80
C GLY A 95 -18.81 -1.24 -5.54
N SER A 96 -18.88 -0.52 -4.42
CA SER A 96 -17.86 0.43 -3.97
C SER A 96 -16.96 -0.12 -2.86
N GLY A 97 -16.74 -1.41 -2.85
CA GLY A 97 -15.65 -2.02 -2.08
C GLY A 97 -14.28 -1.70 -2.68
N PRO A 98 -13.17 -2.15 -2.08
CA PRO A 98 -11.82 -1.81 -2.54
C PRO A 98 -11.59 -2.07 -4.03
N ALA A 99 -12.06 -3.20 -4.57
CA ALA A 99 -11.89 -3.53 -5.98
C ALA A 99 -12.64 -2.57 -6.90
N GLY A 100 -13.90 -2.24 -6.58
CA GLY A 100 -14.72 -1.32 -7.37
C GLY A 100 -14.21 0.10 -7.32
N LEU A 101 -13.78 0.58 -6.14
CA LEU A 101 -13.18 1.90 -5.97
C LEU A 101 -11.91 2.06 -6.80
N PHE A 102 -10.96 1.10 -6.72
CA PHE A 102 -9.75 1.16 -7.54
C PHE A 102 -10.02 1.01 -9.02
N CYS A 103 -11.01 0.20 -9.42
CA CYS A 103 -11.42 0.08 -10.82
C CYS A 103 -11.98 1.41 -11.32
N ALA A 104 -12.95 1.99 -10.63
CA ALA A 104 -13.57 3.26 -10.98
C ALA A 104 -12.54 4.40 -11.04
N TYR A 105 -11.64 4.46 -10.06
CA TYR A 105 -10.57 5.45 -10.00
C TYR A 105 -9.62 5.35 -11.20
N ASN A 106 -9.14 4.16 -11.55
CA ASN A 106 -8.23 3.98 -12.69
C ASN A 106 -8.90 4.29 -14.03
N LEU A 107 -10.17 3.91 -14.18
CA LEU A 107 -10.96 4.25 -15.35
C LEU A 107 -11.14 5.78 -15.49
N ALA A 108 -11.52 6.45 -14.41
CA ALA A 108 -11.68 7.91 -14.39
C ALA A 108 -10.35 8.64 -14.69
N ARG A 109 -9.24 8.18 -14.11
CA ARG A 109 -7.88 8.71 -14.42
C ARG A 109 -7.51 8.55 -15.87
N SER A 110 -8.02 7.53 -16.54
CA SER A 110 -7.83 7.30 -17.97
C SER A 110 -8.80 8.10 -18.85
N GLY A 111 -9.60 8.99 -18.27
CA GLY A 111 -10.56 9.84 -19.00
C GLY A 111 -11.85 9.14 -19.40
N GLN A 112 -12.15 7.96 -18.84
CA GLN A 112 -13.41 7.26 -19.09
C GLN A 112 -14.55 7.90 -18.31
N LYS A 113 -15.78 7.85 -18.86
CA LYS A 113 -16.99 8.16 -18.10
C LYS A 113 -17.35 6.96 -17.22
N VAL A 114 -17.39 7.16 -15.90
CA VAL A 114 -17.64 6.08 -14.94
C VAL A 114 -18.85 6.40 -14.08
N ILE A 115 -19.72 5.40 -13.91
CA ILE A 115 -20.78 5.40 -12.92
C ILE A 115 -20.46 4.29 -11.92
N LEU A 116 -20.24 4.66 -10.66
CA LEU A 116 -20.05 3.72 -9.56
C LEU A 116 -21.36 3.56 -8.80
N ILE A 117 -21.83 2.32 -8.67
CA ILE A 117 -23.08 1.98 -7.97
C ILE A 117 -22.74 1.15 -6.74
N GLU A 118 -23.36 1.51 -5.61
CA GLU A 118 -23.26 0.76 -4.36
C GLU A 118 -24.65 0.43 -3.84
N GLN A 119 -24.85 -0.80 -3.38
CA GLN A 119 -26.11 -1.26 -2.81
C GLN A 119 -26.31 -0.74 -1.39
N GLY A 120 -25.23 -0.68 -0.61
CA GLY A 120 -25.29 -0.25 0.78
C GLY A 120 -25.28 1.26 0.94
N LYS A 121 -25.40 1.70 2.18
CA LYS A 121 -25.45 3.12 2.54
C LYS A 121 -24.07 3.78 2.46
N CYS A 122 -24.05 5.11 2.42
CA CYS A 122 -22.84 5.91 2.56
C CYS A 122 -22.20 5.76 3.95
N VAL A 123 -20.94 6.14 4.09
CA VAL A 123 -20.14 5.94 5.30
C VAL A 123 -20.80 6.48 6.56
N ASP A 124 -21.37 7.71 6.49
CA ASP A 124 -21.98 8.38 7.65
C ASP A 124 -23.24 7.65 8.14
N GLU A 125 -24.03 7.13 7.23
CA GLU A 125 -25.22 6.35 7.57
C GLU A 125 -24.86 4.95 8.05
N ARG A 126 -23.84 4.31 7.44
CA ARG A 126 -23.31 3.02 7.90
C ARG A 126 -22.81 3.10 9.35
N LYS A 127 -22.12 4.20 9.70
CA LYS A 127 -21.64 4.41 11.06
C LYS A 127 -22.80 4.34 12.08
N LYS A 128 -23.92 5.00 11.79
CA LYS A 128 -25.11 4.95 12.68
C LYS A 128 -25.67 3.53 12.83
N ASP A 129 -25.73 2.78 11.72
CA ASP A 129 -26.21 1.39 11.76
C ASP A 129 -25.26 0.48 12.56
N ILE A 130 -23.94 0.71 12.45
CA ILE A 130 -22.94 -0.02 13.22
C ILE A 130 -23.01 0.32 14.71
N ASP A 131 -23.11 1.60 15.05
CA ASP A 131 -23.28 2.06 16.44
C ASP A 131 -24.53 1.43 17.05
N THR A 132 -25.65 1.43 16.33
CA THR A 132 -26.90 0.77 16.74
C THR A 132 -26.71 -0.73 16.97
N TYR A 133 -25.97 -1.41 16.08
CA TYR A 133 -25.66 -2.84 16.26
C TYR A 133 -24.82 -3.09 17.51
N LEU A 134 -23.80 -2.27 17.74
CA LEU A 134 -22.92 -2.42 18.92
C LEU A 134 -23.68 -2.18 20.23
N GLU A 135 -24.64 -1.25 20.23
CA GLU A 135 -25.45 -0.94 21.42
C GLU A 135 -26.59 -1.96 21.68
N THR A 136 -27.22 -2.44 20.61
CA THR A 136 -28.48 -3.20 20.72
C THR A 136 -28.37 -4.67 20.33
N GLY A 137 -27.28 -5.09 19.65
CA GLY A 137 -27.11 -6.40 19.04
C GLY A 137 -27.98 -6.64 17.78
N LYS A 138 -28.72 -5.63 17.31
CA LYS A 138 -29.60 -5.75 16.14
C LYS A 138 -28.84 -5.46 14.86
N LEU A 139 -28.54 -6.51 14.09
CA LEU A 139 -27.83 -6.38 12.81
C LEU A 139 -28.77 -5.90 11.70
N ASN A 140 -28.36 -4.83 11.01
CA ASN A 140 -28.95 -4.47 9.73
C ASN A 140 -28.26 -5.26 8.60
N THR A 141 -28.99 -6.18 7.95
CA THR A 141 -28.44 -7.05 6.91
C THR A 141 -28.10 -6.30 5.61
N GLN A 142 -28.62 -5.09 5.41
CA GLN A 142 -28.38 -4.27 4.22
C GLN A 142 -27.32 -3.17 4.45
N SER A 143 -26.95 -2.91 5.71
CA SER A 143 -25.98 -1.87 6.06
C SER A 143 -25.27 -2.24 7.37
N ASN A 144 -24.01 -2.60 7.28
CA ASN A 144 -23.21 -3.04 8.42
C ASN A 144 -21.72 -2.88 8.12
N VAL A 145 -20.85 -3.48 8.94
CA VAL A 145 -19.38 -3.41 8.77
C VAL A 145 -18.91 -3.98 7.43
N GLN A 146 -19.65 -4.92 6.83
CA GLN A 146 -19.23 -5.60 5.58
C GLN A 146 -19.76 -4.92 4.32
N PHE A 147 -20.97 -4.33 4.38
CA PHE A 147 -21.70 -3.82 3.22
C PHE A 147 -21.84 -2.31 3.25
N GLY A 148 -21.71 -1.70 2.08
CA GLY A 148 -21.83 -0.26 1.83
C GLY A 148 -20.55 0.38 1.37
N GLU A 149 -20.56 1.69 1.24
CA GLU A 149 -19.46 2.50 0.71
C GLU A 149 -18.13 2.16 1.38
N GLY A 150 -17.10 1.86 0.57
CA GLY A 150 -15.76 1.47 1.02
C GLY A 150 -15.61 0.02 1.43
N GLY A 151 -16.73 -0.75 1.52
CA GLY A 151 -16.74 -2.14 1.96
C GLY A 151 -16.29 -2.31 3.41
N ALA A 152 -15.77 -3.49 3.76
CA ALA A 152 -15.31 -3.80 5.12
C ALA A 152 -14.07 -2.99 5.55
N GLY A 153 -13.30 -2.46 4.60
CA GLY A 153 -12.10 -1.66 4.87
C GLY A 153 -12.37 -0.31 5.51
N THR A 154 -13.55 0.27 5.31
CA THR A 154 -13.93 1.61 5.81
C THR A 154 -13.79 1.75 7.33
N PHE A 155 -14.11 0.68 8.07
CA PHE A 155 -14.09 0.67 9.54
C PHE A 155 -12.90 -0.14 10.10
N SER A 156 -11.86 -0.36 9.30
CA SER A 156 -10.62 -0.98 9.75
C SER A 156 -9.70 0.04 10.41
N ASP A 157 -8.68 -0.46 11.10
CA ASP A 157 -7.58 0.36 11.65
C ASP A 157 -6.58 0.85 10.59
N GLY A 158 -6.89 0.65 9.31
CA GLY A 158 -5.99 0.96 8.20
C GLY A 158 -4.83 -0.03 8.02
N ASN A 159 -4.76 -1.05 8.86
CA ASN A 159 -3.71 -2.05 8.78
C ASN A 159 -4.14 -3.22 7.88
N LEU A 160 -3.76 -3.14 6.61
CA LEU A 160 -4.07 -4.18 5.63
C LEU A 160 -2.97 -5.23 5.59
N THR A 161 -3.25 -6.43 6.10
CA THR A 161 -2.35 -7.58 5.99
C THR A 161 -2.84 -8.50 4.88
N THR A 162 -2.05 -8.65 3.82
CA THR A 162 -2.35 -9.59 2.73
C THR A 162 -1.24 -10.63 2.60
N GLY A 163 -1.61 -11.92 2.48
CA GLY A 163 -0.69 -13.02 2.18
C GLY A 163 -0.24 -13.07 0.71
N ILE A 164 -0.81 -12.26 -0.16
CA ILE A 164 -0.51 -12.23 -1.59
C ILE A 164 0.91 -11.73 -1.83
N LYS A 165 1.71 -12.52 -2.55
CA LYS A 165 3.08 -12.18 -2.95
C LYS A 165 3.15 -11.49 -4.31
N ASP A 166 2.11 -10.79 -4.72
CA ASP A 166 2.09 -10.07 -5.99
C ASP A 166 2.81 -8.73 -5.85
N TYR A 167 3.72 -8.43 -6.79
CA TYR A 167 4.45 -7.16 -6.80
C TYR A 167 3.55 -5.95 -7.10
N ARG A 168 2.41 -6.16 -7.77
CA ARG A 168 1.42 -5.13 -8.12
C ARG A 168 0.74 -4.52 -6.90
N LYS A 169 0.73 -5.21 -5.76
CA LYS A 169 0.16 -4.66 -4.51
C LYS A 169 0.81 -3.33 -4.07
N GLN A 170 2.04 -3.07 -4.49
CA GLN A 170 2.73 -1.81 -4.16
C GLN A 170 2.24 -0.62 -4.99
N CYS A 171 1.66 -0.87 -6.16
CA CYS A 171 1.12 0.20 -7.01
C CYS A 171 -0.14 0.84 -6.43
N GLY A 172 -1.01 0.05 -5.79
CA GLY A 172 -2.21 0.56 -5.12
C GLY A 172 -1.90 1.51 -3.97
N TRP A 173 -0.86 1.22 -3.19
CA TRP A 173 -0.44 2.05 -2.07
C TRP A 173 0.16 3.40 -2.52
N ASN A 174 1.03 3.39 -3.51
CA ASN A 174 1.62 4.62 -4.03
C ASN A 174 0.56 5.56 -4.61
N THR A 175 -0.47 4.99 -5.24
CA THR A 175 -1.57 5.78 -5.82
C THR A 175 -2.40 6.51 -4.76
N CYS A 176 -2.55 5.94 -3.55
CA CYS A 176 -3.27 6.58 -2.44
C CYS A 176 -2.45 7.67 -1.74
N TYR A 177 -1.11 7.55 -1.73
CA TYR A 177 -0.24 8.51 -1.05
C TYR A 177 0.20 9.70 -1.90
N GLU A 178 0.16 9.59 -3.23
CA GLU A 178 0.56 10.69 -4.13
C GLU A 178 -0.51 11.79 -4.27
N HIS A 179 -1.72 11.58 -3.76
CA HIS A 179 -2.86 12.49 -3.89
C HIS A 179 -3.56 12.81 -2.56
N GLY A 180 -2.94 12.49 -1.45
CA GLY A 180 -3.40 12.87 -0.12
C GLY A 180 -2.75 14.17 0.33
N GLU A 181 -3.17 15.32 -0.25
CA GLU A 181 -3.11 16.65 0.34
C GLU A 181 -4.51 17.08 0.75
#